data_515ba6c060ae4e7bee3b057e06544c57
#
_entry.id   515ba6c060ae4e7bee3b057e06544c57
#
_cell.length_a   1.000
_cell.length_b   1.000
_cell.length_c   1.000
_cell.angle_alpha   90.00
_cell.angle_beta   90.00
_cell.angle_gamma   90.00
#
_symmetry.space_group_name_H-M   'P 1'
#
loop_
_entity.id
_entity.type
_entity.pdbx_description
1 polymer ?
#
loop_
_entity_poly.entity_id
_entity_poly.type
_entity_poly.pdbx_seq_one_letter_code
_entity_poly.pdbx_strand_id
1 'polypeptide(L)'
;MKPAFASLVQKDGVRILDGKKVVMELWFREAAPTGPKNTEDAISLTGIPHGSYVGIARFPERGSDRRGQSIKAGVYTLRLSFFPPNGDHQGVSPQRDFFVVSPASDDVDAGTALAFEPLVALSRKASGTPHPLVLSVWKTDGEGKSGLAQDGEHDTVLHSKIGSIPITLIVAGKFDH
;
A
#
# COMPACT_ATOMS: atom_id res chain seq x y z
N MET A 1 6.67 -1.94 16.51
CA MET A 1 6.79 -0.78 15.60
C MET A 1 7.47 0.36 16.32
N LYS A 2 8.40 1.04 15.67
CA LYS A 2 9.09 2.19 16.25
C LYS A 2 8.16 3.41 16.33
N PRO A 3 8.21 4.23 17.39
CA PRO A 3 7.32 5.39 17.55
C PRO A 3 7.37 6.40 16.41
N ALA A 4 8.52 6.52 15.73
CA ALA A 4 8.70 7.42 14.59
C ALA A 4 7.74 7.14 13.42
N PHE A 5 7.34 5.90 13.20
CA PHE A 5 6.35 5.55 12.17
C PHE A 5 4.93 6.01 12.57
N ALA A 6 4.55 5.73 13.81
CA ALA A 6 3.22 6.07 14.32
C ALA A 6 2.99 7.58 14.41
N SER A 7 4.03 8.38 14.70
CA SER A 7 3.93 9.83 14.83
C SER A 7 3.67 10.57 13.50
N LEU A 8 3.90 9.91 12.36
CA LEU A 8 3.76 10.53 11.02
C LEU A 8 2.40 10.26 10.37
N VAL A 9 1.60 9.36 10.91
CA VAL A 9 0.28 9.02 10.35
C VAL A 9 -0.83 9.82 11.01
N GLN A 10 -1.96 9.91 10.30
CA GLN A 10 -3.19 10.52 10.80
C GLN A 10 -3.64 9.82 12.09
N LYS A 11 -4.26 10.60 13.01
CA LYS A 11 -4.76 10.06 14.28
C LYS A 11 -5.86 9.03 14.05
N ASP A 12 -6.77 9.32 13.12
CA ASP A 12 -7.89 8.47 12.78
C ASP A 12 -7.50 7.55 11.63
N GLY A 13 -7.61 6.25 11.88
CA GLY A 13 -7.43 5.22 10.86
C GLY A 13 -8.74 4.84 10.19
N VAL A 14 -8.63 4.05 9.15
CA VAL A 14 -9.76 3.45 8.44
C VAL A 14 -9.83 1.97 8.76
N ARG A 15 -11.01 1.49 9.16
CA ARG A 15 -11.29 0.06 9.35
C ARG A 15 -12.01 -0.49 8.15
N ILE A 16 -11.50 -1.59 7.61
CA ILE A 16 -12.15 -2.34 6.55
C ILE A 16 -12.87 -3.51 7.20
N LEU A 17 -14.17 -3.60 6.97
CA LEU A 17 -15.04 -4.62 7.55
C LEU A 17 -15.51 -5.60 6.49
N ASP A 18 -15.50 -6.88 6.82
CA ASP A 18 -16.26 -7.92 6.14
C ASP A 18 -17.39 -8.35 7.07
N GLY A 19 -18.61 -7.92 6.76
CA GLY A 19 -19.73 -8.01 7.70
C GLY A 19 -19.45 -7.21 8.98
N LYS A 20 -19.35 -7.90 10.11
CA LYS A 20 -19.02 -7.30 11.43
C LYS A 20 -17.56 -7.47 11.82
N LYS A 21 -16.76 -8.13 10.98
CA LYS A 21 -15.38 -8.49 11.27
C LYS A 21 -14.45 -7.44 10.68
N VAL A 22 -13.50 -6.92 11.48
CA VAL A 22 -12.42 -6.07 10.99
C VAL A 22 -11.39 -6.96 10.31
N VAL A 23 -11.17 -6.74 9.01
CA VAL A 23 -10.21 -7.51 8.21
C VAL A 23 -8.90 -6.76 8.00
N MET A 24 -8.93 -5.44 8.01
CA MET A 24 -7.77 -4.58 7.83
C MET A 24 -8.02 -3.23 8.50
N GLU A 25 -6.98 -2.64 9.05
CA GLU A 25 -6.97 -1.26 9.53
C GLU A 25 -5.80 -0.52 8.87
N LEU A 26 -6.04 0.72 8.45
CA LEU A 26 -5.09 1.54 7.69
C LEU A 26 -4.95 2.93 8.30
N TRP A 27 -3.71 3.41 8.38
CA TRP A 27 -3.37 4.80 8.74
C TRP A 27 -2.40 5.35 7.72
N PHE A 28 -2.80 6.37 6.98
CA PHE A 28 -1.92 7.03 6.00
C PHE A 28 -1.21 8.22 6.62
N ARG A 29 -0.10 8.65 6.03
CA ARG A 29 0.63 9.82 6.51
C ARG A 29 -0.24 11.07 6.49
N GLU A 30 -0.12 11.87 7.55
CA GLU A 30 -0.78 13.17 7.66
C GLU A 30 -0.22 14.19 6.66
N ALA A 31 1.09 14.16 6.43
CA ALA A 31 1.77 14.93 5.39
C ALA A 31 2.41 13.99 4.37
N ALA A 32 2.21 14.26 3.08
CA ALA A 32 2.85 13.50 2.02
C ALA A 32 4.37 13.57 2.13
N PRO A 33 5.10 12.46 1.86
CA PRO A 33 6.56 12.49 1.79
C PRO A 33 7.03 13.49 0.74
N THR A 34 8.09 14.22 1.06
CA THR A 34 8.73 15.18 0.14
C THR A 34 10.00 14.58 -0.46
N GLY A 35 10.35 14.99 -1.66
CA GLY A 35 11.55 14.54 -2.36
C GLY A 35 11.39 14.57 -3.87
N PRO A 36 12.30 13.93 -4.62
CA PRO A 36 12.27 13.91 -6.07
C PRO A 36 10.96 13.31 -6.60
N LYS A 37 10.34 13.99 -7.55
CA LYS A 37 9.19 13.44 -8.27
C LYS A 37 9.62 12.27 -9.15
N ASN A 38 8.75 11.29 -9.29
CA ASN A 38 8.95 10.20 -10.24
C ASN A 38 8.53 10.66 -11.63
N THR A 39 9.39 10.39 -12.62
CA THR A 39 9.17 10.76 -14.03
C THR A 39 8.96 9.55 -14.93
N GLU A 40 8.80 8.37 -14.34
CA GLU A 40 8.56 7.15 -15.09
C GLU A 40 7.16 7.14 -15.73
N ASP A 41 7.07 6.48 -16.90
CA ASP A 41 5.81 6.32 -17.60
C ASP A 41 4.83 5.39 -16.86
N ALA A 42 3.55 5.62 -17.06
CA ALA A 42 2.43 4.79 -16.56
C ALA A 42 2.40 4.61 -15.04
N ILE A 43 2.87 5.60 -14.29
CA ILE A 43 2.66 5.72 -12.85
C ILE A 43 1.72 6.89 -12.55
N SER A 44 0.94 6.79 -11.50
CA SER A 44 -0.03 7.82 -11.12
C SER A 44 0.42 8.68 -9.94
N LEU A 45 1.14 8.10 -8.98
CA LEU A 45 1.60 8.78 -7.76
C LEU A 45 2.97 9.45 -7.94
N THR A 46 3.09 10.28 -8.95
CA THR A 46 4.34 10.97 -9.33
C THR A 46 4.88 11.91 -8.26
N GLY A 47 4.01 12.45 -7.41
CA GLY A 47 4.37 13.40 -6.34
C GLY A 47 4.95 12.77 -5.08
N ILE A 48 4.93 11.44 -4.96
CA ILE A 48 5.49 10.71 -3.81
C ILE A 48 6.76 9.99 -4.25
N PRO A 49 7.93 10.25 -3.63
CA PRO A 49 9.16 9.57 -4.01
C PRO A 49 9.06 8.06 -3.85
N HIS A 50 9.66 7.29 -4.78
CA HIS A 50 9.78 5.84 -4.68
C HIS A 50 10.41 5.43 -3.34
N GLY A 51 9.91 4.36 -2.74
CA GLY A 51 10.42 3.80 -1.49
C GLY A 51 10.05 4.57 -0.23
N SER A 52 9.31 5.68 -0.36
CA SER A 52 8.88 6.47 0.79
C SER A 52 7.87 5.73 1.65
N TYR A 53 8.00 5.87 2.96
CA TYR A 53 6.99 5.45 3.92
C TYR A 53 5.71 6.29 3.77
N VAL A 54 4.57 5.63 3.62
CA VAL A 54 3.28 6.29 3.36
C VAL A 54 2.19 5.94 4.37
N GLY A 55 2.37 4.90 5.17
CA GLY A 55 1.36 4.53 6.15
C GLY A 55 1.61 3.21 6.86
N ILE A 56 0.62 2.81 7.64
CA ILE A 56 0.59 1.58 8.44
C ILE A 56 -0.63 0.77 8.03
N ALA A 57 -0.46 -0.55 7.93
CA ALA A 57 -1.55 -1.51 7.84
C ALA A 57 -1.49 -2.46 9.03
N ARG A 58 -2.64 -2.77 9.60
CA ARG A 58 -2.79 -3.83 10.61
C ARG A 58 -3.79 -4.86 10.10
N PHE A 59 -3.39 -6.12 10.15
CA PHE A 59 -4.26 -7.26 9.92
C PHE A 59 -4.53 -7.93 11.26
N PRO A 60 -5.76 -7.82 11.81
CA PRO A 60 -6.11 -8.45 13.09
C PRO A 60 -6.02 -9.97 13.02
N GLU A 61 -6.32 -10.53 11.84
CA GLU A 61 -6.21 -11.93 11.50
C GLU A 61 -5.46 -12.12 10.17
N ARG A 62 -5.33 -13.35 9.72
CA ARG A 62 -4.74 -13.65 8.42
C ARG A 62 -5.53 -12.99 7.29
N GLY A 63 -4.86 -12.25 6.44
CA GLY A 63 -5.39 -11.67 5.21
C GLY A 63 -4.73 -12.27 3.96
N SER A 64 -4.96 -11.64 2.82
CA SER A 64 -4.28 -11.93 1.57
C SER A 64 -4.12 -10.67 0.73
N ASP A 65 -3.08 -10.66 -0.10
CA ASP A 65 -2.99 -9.68 -1.19
C ASP A 65 -3.88 -10.09 -2.37
N ARG A 66 -4.01 -9.22 -3.38
CA ARG A 66 -4.86 -9.48 -4.57
C ARG A 66 -4.43 -10.72 -5.35
N ARG A 67 -3.16 -11.13 -5.25
CA ARG A 67 -2.60 -12.34 -5.87
C ARG A 67 -2.84 -13.60 -5.04
N GLY A 68 -3.50 -13.49 -3.90
CA GLY A 68 -3.77 -14.60 -2.99
C GLY A 68 -2.60 -14.98 -2.08
N GLN A 69 -1.52 -14.20 -2.05
CA GLN A 69 -0.45 -14.42 -1.07
C GLN A 69 -0.97 -14.13 0.34
N SER A 70 -0.70 -15.06 1.25
CA SER A 70 -1.14 -14.93 2.65
C SER A 70 -0.37 -13.82 3.37
N ILE A 71 -1.11 -12.96 4.07
CA ILE A 71 -0.58 -11.95 4.99
C ILE A 71 -0.92 -12.41 6.41
N LYS A 72 0.09 -12.63 7.23
CA LYS A 72 -0.10 -13.04 8.63
C LYS A 72 -0.72 -11.89 9.43
N ALA A 73 -1.43 -12.22 10.51
CA ALA A 73 -1.85 -11.22 11.49
C ALA A 73 -0.64 -10.43 12.01
N GLY A 74 -0.76 -9.11 12.06
CA GLY A 74 0.35 -8.25 12.49
C GLY A 74 0.23 -6.81 12.03
N VAL A 75 1.28 -6.05 12.32
CA VAL A 75 1.42 -4.63 11.94
C VAL A 75 2.53 -4.50 10.91
N TYR A 76 2.22 -3.74 9.87
CA TYR A 76 3.07 -3.57 8.68
C TYR A 76 3.26 -2.10 8.36
N THR A 77 4.42 -1.75 7.81
CA THR A 77 4.63 -0.48 7.14
C THR A 77 4.27 -0.58 5.67
N LEU A 78 3.78 0.53 5.11
CA LEU A 78 3.49 0.67 3.69
C LEU A 78 4.49 1.64 3.08
N ARG A 79 5.10 1.24 1.96
CA ARG A 79 6.00 2.08 1.16
C ARG A 79 5.61 2.04 -0.30
N LEU A 80 5.69 3.19 -0.98
CA LEU A 80 5.37 3.28 -2.41
C LEU A 80 6.43 2.62 -3.27
N SER A 81 6.01 1.85 -4.25
CA SER A 81 6.87 1.31 -5.30
C SER A 81 6.11 1.17 -6.62
N PHE A 82 6.80 0.76 -7.67
CA PHE A 82 6.26 0.59 -9.01
C PHE A 82 6.70 -0.73 -9.62
N PHE A 83 5.82 -1.37 -10.41
CA PHE A 83 6.22 -2.52 -11.21
C PHE A 83 7.24 -2.10 -12.28
N PRO A 84 8.22 -2.97 -12.60
CA PRO A 84 9.16 -2.71 -13.69
C PRO A 84 8.44 -2.49 -15.01
N PRO A 85 8.96 -1.62 -15.91
CA PRO A 85 8.33 -1.35 -17.21
C PRO A 85 8.48 -2.48 -18.24
N ASN A 86 9.23 -3.53 -17.93
CA ASN A 86 9.54 -4.65 -18.82
C ASN A 86 8.37 -5.62 -19.08
N GLY A 87 7.17 -5.32 -18.59
CA GLY A 87 5.99 -6.17 -18.78
C GLY A 87 5.84 -7.29 -17.74
N ASP A 88 6.81 -7.50 -16.87
CA ASP A 88 6.67 -8.40 -15.74
C ASP A 88 5.57 -7.88 -14.81
N HIS A 89 4.70 -8.77 -14.33
CA HIS A 89 3.58 -8.44 -13.44
C HIS A 89 2.46 -7.58 -14.07
N GLN A 90 2.39 -7.45 -15.39
CA GLN A 90 1.23 -6.85 -16.05
C GLN A 90 -0.05 -7.62 -15.68
N GLY A 91 -1.13 -6.87 -15.41
CA GLY A 91 -2.43 -7.43 -15.02
C GLY A 91 -2.61 -7.71 -13.53
N VAL A 92 -1.56 -7.62 -12.71
CA VAL A 92 -1.65 -7.77 -11.24
C VAL A 92 -2.29 -6.54 -10.60
N SER A 93 -2.12 -5.37 -11.20
CA SER A 93 -2.71 -4.10 -10.78
C SER A 93 -3.18 -3.31 -12.00
N PRO A 94 -4.27 -2.53 -11.87
CA PRO A 94 -4.71 -1.61 -12.93
C PRO A 94 -3.66 -0.57 -13.32
N GLN A 95 -2.77 -0.24 -12.38
CA GLN A 95 -1.67 0.71 -12.54
C GLN A 95 -0.34 0.05 -12.14
N ARG A 96 0.78 0.71 -12.46
CA ARG A 96 2.10 0.26 -12.01
C ARG A 96 2.37 0.53 -10.54
N ASP A 97 1.64 1.48 -9.94
CA ASP A 97 1.80 1.85 -8.53
C ASP A 97 1.31 0.74 -7.59
N PHE A 98 2.05 0.51 -6.52
CA PHE A 98 1.61 -0.33 -5.43
C PHE A 98 2.29 0.05 -4.10
N PHE A 99 1.67 -0.32 -3.00
CA PHE A 99 2.31 -0.27 -1.70
C PHE A 99 2.96 -1.61 -1.39
N VAL A 100 4.23 -1.59 -1.06
CA VAL A 100 4.94 -2.74 -0.51
C VAL A 100 4.62 -2.84 0.98
N VAL A 101 4.17 -4.01 1.39
CA VAL A 101 3.80 -4.34 2.77
C VAL A 101 4.98 -5.03 3.44
N SER A 102 5.53 -4.44 4.49
CA SER A 102 6.71 -4.94 5.20
C SER A 102 6.46 -5.05 6.69
N PRO A 103 7.06 -6.05 7.40
CA PRO A 103 6.89 -6.14 8.85
C PRO A 103 7.35 -4.85 9.53
N ALA A 104 6.48 -4.24 10.34
CA ALA A 104 6.81 -2.99 11.00
C ALA A 104 7.95 -3.10 12.01
N SER A 105 8.22 -4.32 12.51
CA SER A 105 9.36 -4.60 13.38
C SER A 105 10.71 -4.49 12.67
N ASP A 106 10.74 -4.78 11.37
CA ASP A 106 11.96 -4.85 10.57
C ASP A 106 12.23 -3.58 9.76
N ASP A 107 11.23 -2.74 9.59
CA ASP A 107 11.41 -1.42 8.96
C ASP A 107 12.02 -0.46 9.98
N VAL A 108 13.16 0.14 9.62
CA VAL A 108 14.02 0.82 10.60
C VAL A 108 13.96 2.33 10.55
N ASP A 109 13.57 2.93 9.42
CA ASP A 109 13.64 4.37 9.23
C ASP A 109 12.47 4.91 8.38
N ALA A 110 11.58 5.64 9.04
CA ALA A 110 10.44 6.29 8.38
C ALA A 110 10.84 7.51 7.52
N GLY A 111 12.01 8.09 7.76
CA GLY A 111 12.50 9.29 7.08
C GLY A 111 13.25 9.01 5.78
N THR A 112 13.78 7.80 5.61
CA THR A 112 14.58 7.43 4.44
C THR A 112 13.76 6.64 3.43
N ALA A 113 13.80 7.06 2.16
CA ALA A 113 13.24 6.30 1.05
C ALA A 113 14.15 5.10 0.73
N LEU A 114 13.55 3.92 0.56
CA LEU A 114 14.27 2.70 0.24
C LEU A 114 14.34 2.48 -1.28
N ALA A 115 15.48 2.04 -1.77
CA ALA A 115 15.61 1.55 -3.14
C ALA A 115 14.80 0.26 -3.33
N PHE A 116 14.53 -0.13 -4.57
CA PHE A 116 13.66 -1.26 -4.92
C PHE A 116 14.12 -2.58 -4.28
N GLU A 117 15.38 -2.98 -4.46
CA GLU A 117 15.88 -4.26 -3.95
C GLU A 117 15.84 -4.38 -2.42
N PRO A 118 16.31 -3.40 -1.62
CA PRO A 118 16.15 -3.42 -0.18
C PRO A 118 14.69 -3.49 0.27
N LEU A 119 13.81 -2.77 -0.42
CA LEU A 119 12.38 -2.74 -0.10
C LEU A 119 11.72 -4.11 -0.35
N VAL A 120 12.01 -4.74 -1.48
CA VAL A 120 11.52 -6.09 -1.80
C VAL A 120 12.06 -7.12 -0.80
N ALA A 121 13.36 -7.04 -0.47
CA ALA A 121 13.98 -7.93 0.52
C ALA A 121 13.33 -7.81 1.90
N LEU A 122 12.97 -6.59 2.31
CA LEU A 122 12.25 -6.34 3.56
C LEU A 122 10.86 -6.99 3.54
N SER A 123 10.11 -6.83 2.47
CA SER A 123 8.76 -7.40 2.33
C SER A 123 8.75 -8.92 2.25
N ARG A 124 9.77 -9.55 1.65
CA ARG A 124 9.91 -11.01 1.60
C ARG A 124 9.95 -11.65 2.99
N LYS A 125 10.40 -10.94 4.01
CA LYS A 125 10.33 -11.41 5.41
C LYS A 125 8.88 -11.61 5.88
N ALA A 126 7.94 -10.82 5.36
CA ALA A 126 6.52 -10.95 5.67
C ALA A 126 5.84 -12.03 4.81
N SER A 127 6.14 -12.09 3.52
CA SER A 127 5.51 -13.06 2.60
C SER A 127 6.00 -14.49 2.82
N GLY A 128 7.27 -14.66 3.18
CA GLY A 128 7.92 -15.97 3.19
C GLY A 128 8.08 -16.58 1.79
N THR A 129 7.93 -15.77 0.74
CA THR A 129 8.04 -16.16 -0.68
C THR A 129 9.09 -15.31 -1.39
N PRO A 130 9.51 -15.67 -2.63
CA PRO A 130 10.37 -14.80 -3.43
C PRO A 130 9.75 -13.46 -3.83
N HIS A 131 8.43 -13.30 -3.66
CA HIS A 131 7.69 -12.11 -4.06
C HIS A 131 7.34 -11.23 -2.86
N PRO A 132 7.36 -9.89 -2.99
CA PRO A 132 6.88 -8.99 -1.95
C PRO A 132 5.36 -9.10 -1.77
N LEU A 133 4.86 -8.75 -0.59
CA LEU A 133 3.44 -8.47 -0.39
C LEU A 133 3.13 -7.07 -0.89
N VAL A 134 2.06 -6.92 -1.68
CA VAL A 134 1.71 -5.65 -2.30
C VAL A 134 0.21 -5.36 -2.20
N LEU A 135 -0.12 -4.07 -2.09
CA LEU A 135 -1.48 -3.55 -2.22
C LEU A 135 -1.52 -2.60 -3.42
N SER A 136 -2.37 -2.87 -4.38
CA SER A 136 -2.53 -2.04 -5.58
C SER A 136 -3.13 -0.69 -5.24
N VAL A 137 -2.54 0.38 -5.74
CA VAL A 137 -2.94 1.76 -5.46
C VAL A 137 -2.78 2.63 -6.69
N TRP A 138 -3.55 3.70 -6.79
CA TRP A 138 -3.35 4.75 -7.78
C TRP A 138 -3.84 6.09 -7.25
N LYS A 139 -3.43 7.18 -7.91
CA LYS A 139 -3.97 8.51 -7.64
C LYS A 139 -5.42 8.57 -8.11
N THR A 140 -6.31 9.00 -7.25
CA THR A 140 -7.72 9.19 -7.61
C THR A 140 -7.84 10.41 -8.54
N ASP A 141 -8.57 10.25 -9.63
CA ASP A 141 -8.93 11.35 -10.50
C ASP A 141 -10.12 12.13 -9.90
N GLY A 142 -9.96 13.46 -9.81
CA GLY A 142 -11.00 14.35 -9.30
C GLY A 142 -11.16 14.30 -7.76
N GLU A 143 -12.26 14.88 -7.27
CA GLU A 143 -12.65 14.87 -5.87
C GLU A 143 -13.47 13.60 -5.55
N GLY A 144 -12.78 12.51 -5.23
CA GLY A 144 -13.42 11.29 -4.76
C GLY A 144 -13.98 11.44 -3.34
N LYS A 145 -15.16 10.89 -3.09
CA LYS A 145 -15.67 10.75 -1.71
C LYS A 145 -14.83 9.71 -0.97
N SER A 146 -14.37 10.03 0.25
CA SER A 146 -13.70 9.09 1.12
C SER A 146 -14.63 7.91 1.46
N GLY A 147 -14.08 6.70 1.51
CA GLY A 147 -14.81 5.49 1.88
C GLY A 147 -14.64 4.35 0.89
N LEU A 148 -15.39 3.28 1.14
CA LEU A 148 -15.39 2.08 0.31
C LEU A 148 -16.29 2.23 -0.91
N ALA A 149 -15.84 1.66 -2.04
CA ALA A 149 -16.59 1.56 -3.29
C ALA A 149 -16.28 0.23 -3.99
N GLN A 150 -17.11 -0.15 -4.96
CA GLN A 150 -16.81 -1.25 -5.87
C GLN A 150 -16.12 -0.69 -7.11
N ASP A 151 -15.08 -1.38 -7.57
CA ASP A 151 -14.40 -1.09 -8.83
C ASP A 151 -14.41 -2.36 -9.69
N GLY A 152 -15.15 -2.31 -10.80
CA GLY A 152 -15.41 -3.48 -11.59
C GLY A 152 -16.26 -4.54 -10.87
N GLU A 153 -16.12 -5.79 -11.27
CA GLU A 153 -16.92 -6.90 -10.73
C GLU A 153 -16.34 -7.55 -9.47
N HIS A 154 -15.04 -7.37 -9.22
CA HIS A 154 -14.31 -8.19 -8.24
C HIS A 154 -13.55 -7.40 -7.20
N ASP A 155 -13.28 -6.11 -7.41
CA ASP A 155 -12.46 -5.32 -6.51
C ASP A 155 -13.29 -4.40 -5.61
N THR A 156 -13.00 -4.42 -4.33
CA THR A 156 -13.44 -3.40 -3.37
C THR A 156 -12.28 -2.43 -3.14
N VAL A 157 -12.53 -1.15 -3.35
CA VAL A 157 -11.53 -0.10 -3.21
C VAL A 157 -11.85 0.82 -2.05
N LEU A 158 -10.80 1.36 -1.46
CA LEU A 158 -10.85 2.44 -0.48
C LEU A 158 -10.38 3.74 -1.14
N HIS A 159 -11.21 4.76 -1.10
CA HIS A 159 -10.80 6.14 -1.39
C HIS A 159 -10.33 6.82 -0.11
N SER A 160 -9.12 7.33 -0.10
CA SER A 160 -8.48 7.98 1.04
C SER A 160 -7.47 9.04 0.58
N LYS A 161 -6.60 9.50 1.47
CA LYS A 161 -5.57 10.51 1.17
C LYS A 161 -4.26 10.20 1.87
N ILE A 162 -3.14 10.50 1.19
CA ILE A 162 -1.82 10.65 1.80
C ILE A 162 -1.52 12.15 1.81
N GLY A 163 -1.57 12.78 2.98
CA GLY A 163 -1.57 14.24 3.03
C GLY A 163 -2.78 14.79 2.28
N SER A 164 -2.54 15.62 1.27
CA SER A 164 -3.57 16.15 0.37
C SER A 164 -3.75 15.34 -0.92
N ILE A 165 -2.95 14.30 -1.14
CA ILE A 165 -2.95 13.48 -2.37
C ILE A 165 -4.05 12.43 -2.27
N PRO A 166 -5.10 12.49 -3.10
CA PRO A 166 -6.17 11.50 -3.10
C PRO A 166 -5.67 10.20 -3.73
N ILE A 167 -5.98 9.08 -3.05
CA ILE A 167 -5.60 7.74 -3.49
C ILE A 167 -6.80 6.80 -3.53
N THR A 168 -6.72 5.82 -4.41
CA THR A 168 -7.60 4.66 -4.46
C THR A 168 -6.77 3.40 -4.24
N LEU A 169 -7.13 2.61 -3.25
CA LEU A 169 -6.43 1.40 -2.84
C LEU A 169 -7.36 0.19 -2.96
N ILE A 170 -6.92 -0.89 -3.60
CA ILE A 170 -7.64 -2.16 -3.58
C ILE A 170 -7.45 -2.80 -2.20
N VAL A 171 -8.54 -2.98 -1.47
CA VAL A 171 -8.56 -3.57 -0.11
C VAL A 171 -9.10 -5.00 -0.08
N ALA A 172 -9.87 -5.38 -1.09
CA ALA A 172 -10.32 -6.74 -1.32
C ALA A 172 -10.50 -6.97 -2.82
N GLY A 173 -10.18 -8.14 -3.30
CA GLY A 173 -10.30 -8.51 -4.71
C GLY A 173 -9.60 -9.83 -4.99
N LYS A 174 -9.87 -10.36 -6.18
CA LYS A 174 -9.19 -11.55 -6.69
C LYS A 174 -8.66 -11.23 -8.09
N PHE A 175 -7.46 -11.68 -8.35
CA PHE A 175 -6.92 -11.72 -9.70
C PHE A 175 -7.47 -12.98 -10.38
N ASP A 176 -8.28 -12.79 -11.41
CA ASP A 176 -8.72 -13.90 -12.27
C ASP A 176 -7.62 -14.18 -13.29
N HIS A 177 -7.14 -15.42 -13.29
CA HIS A 177 -6.13 -15.93 -14.23
C HIS A 177 -6.72 -16.16 -15.61
#